data_d0f0009fcf45ffe60b89125861a49d9e
#
_entry.id   d0f0009fcf45ffe60b89125861a49d9e
#
_cell.length_a   1.000
_cell.length_b   1.000
_cell.length_c   1.000
_cell.angle_alpha   90.00
_cell.angle_beta   90.00
_cell.angle_gamma   90.00
#
_symmetry.space_group_name_H-M   'P 1'
#
loop_
_entity.id
_entity.type
_entity.pdbx_description
1 polymer ?
#
loop_
_entity_poly.entity_id
_entity_poly.type
_entity_poly.pdbx_seq_one_letter_code
_entity_poly.pdbx_strand_id
1 'polypeptide(L)'
;EIEIQYLWPFLCTLAFGIAGAILSLWTQGTERLAQSIFKVFSCVSVGSVAVITIYIIVSGAPALAEIGVGNFLFGTEWEASSEIFGILPMILSSIVGTIGAIIIGVPVGLLTAIFLSETANPILAKIVRPAVELLAGIPSVVYGFFGLVVIVPFIRDNLSGRGLSLLAASVLLGIMILPTIVTVAQSALDAVPQKHYEGALALGADHERSVFRVVVPAASSGIMAGIVLGVGRAIGETMAVIMVAGNQTLIPASIFEGVRTMTANIVLEMGYAADL
;
A
#
# COMPACT_ATOMS: atom_id res chain seq x y z
N GLU A 1 28.66 -5.09 11.28
CA GLU A 1 29.00 -3.71 11.73
C GLU A 1 28.50 -2.76 10.65
N ILE A 2 27.32 -2.15 10.91
CA ILE A 2 26.88 -1.01 10.08
C ILE A 2 27.90 0.06 10.32
N GLU A 3 28.74 0.32 9.35
CA GLU A 3 29.79 1.35 9.45
C GLU A 3 29.13 2.69 9.76
N ILE A 4 29.53 3.29 10.89
CA ILE A 4 29.12 4.62 11.39
C ILE A 4 29.22 5.69 10.28
N GLN A 5 30.01 5.43 9.26
CA GLN A 5 30.24 6.23 8.08
C GLN A 5 28.94 6.56 7.29
N TYR A 6 27.92 5.69 7.30
CA TYR A 6 26.64 5.94 6.63
C TYR A 6 25.63 6.72 7.47
N LEU A 7 25.83 6.76 8.80
CA LEU A 7 25.02 7.58 9.71
C LEU A 7 25.43 9.07 9.69
N TRP A 8 26.63 9.39 9.22
CA TRP A 8 27.17 10.74 9.23
C TRP A 8 26.34 11.76 8.43
N PRO A 9 25.90 11.48 7.17
CA PRO A 9 25.04 12.39 6.43
C PRO A 9 23.70 12.63 7.11
N PHE A 10 23.11 11.59 7.74
CA PHE A 10 21.87 11.68 8.48
C PHE A 10 22.02 12.55 9.74
N LEU A 11 23.09 12.35 10.49
CA LEU A 11 23.43 13.17 11.67
C LEU A 11 23.73 14.61 11.29
N CYS A 12 24.40 14.86 10.16
CA CYS A 12 24.65 16.20 9.65
C CYS A 12 23.37 16.91 9.23
N THR A 13 22.45 16.26 8.50
CA THR A 13 21.16 16.86 8.14
C THR A 13 20.30 17.16 9.35
N LEU A 14 20.30 16.28 10.34
CA LEU A 14 19.61 16.49 11.61
C LEU A 14 20.23 17.67 12.40
N ALA A 15 21.55 17.74 12.47
CA ALA A 15 22.27 18.82 13.16
C ALA A 15 22.07 20.19 12.48
N PHE A 16 22.12 20.26 11.15
CA PHE A 16 21.83 21.48 10.38
C PHE A 16 20.36 21.90 10.55
N GLY A 17 19.45 20.95 10.63
CA GLY A 17 18.04 21.20 10.86
C GLY A 17 17.78 21.77 12.26
N ILE A 18 18.38 21.21 13.28
CA ILE A 18 18.28 21.69 14.65
C ILE A 18 18.91 23.08 14.78
N ALA A 19 20.08 23.30 14.20
CA ALA A 19 20.74 24.59 14.18
C ALA A 19 19.92 25.66 13.48
N GLY A 20 19.28 25.34 12.34
CA GLY A 20 18.36 26.24 11.64
C GLY A 20 17.12 26.57 12.46
N ALA A 21 16.56 25.59 13.16
CA ALA A 21 15.41 25.79 14.05
C ALA A 21 15.78 26.69 15.25
N ILE A 22 16.94 26.50 15.85
CA ILE A 22 17.43 27.35 16.97
C ILE A 22 17.70 28.79 16.48
N LEU A 23 18.26 28.95 15.30
CA LEU A 23 18.52 30.28 14.69
C LEU A 23 17.22 31.03 14.39
N SER A 24 16.17 30.32 13.97
CA SER A 24 14.86 30.90 13.69
C SER A 24 14.10 31.30 14.97
N LEU A 25 14.34 30.62 16.08
CA LEU A 25 13.83 31.01 17.40
C LEU A 25 14.32 32.40 17.83
N TRP A 26 15.54 32.74 17.46
CA TRP A 26 16.18 34.01 17.85
C TRP A 26 15.68 35.21 17.05
N THR A 27 15.13 34.96 15.87
CA THR A 27 14.84 36.05 14.91
C THR A 27 13.37 36.34 14.65
N GLN A 28 12.44 35.40 14.87
CA GLN A 28 11.03 35.60 14.44
C GLN A 28 10.05 34.65 15.14
N GLY A 29 8.97 35.16 15.69
CA GLY A 29 7.95 34.50 16.50
C GLY A 29 7.49 33.06 16.16
N THR A 30 6.69 32.50 17.03
CA THR A 30 6.31 31.08 17.14
C THR A 30 5.82 30.39 15.85
N GLU A 31 5.18 31.11 14.93
CA GLU A 31 4.68 30.54 13.65
C GLU A 31 5.81 30.17 12.69
N ARG A 32 6.81 31.04 12.57
CA ARG A 32 7.96 30.75 11.66
C ARG A 32 8.84 29.64 12.20
N LEU A 33 8.90 29.49 13.54
CA LEU A 33 9.55 28.36 14.17
C LEU A 33 8.87 27.04 13.78
N ALA A 34 7.53 26.96 13.93
CA ALA A 34 6.78 25.76 13.58
C ALA A 34 6.99 25.40 12.10
N GLN A 35 6.91 26.39 11.19
CA GLN A 35 7.17 26.18 9.76
C GLN A 35 8.58 25.67 9.48
N SER A 36 9.59 26.22 10.19
CA SER A 36 10.98 25.75 10.03
C SER A 36 11.17 24.33 10.51
N ILE A 37 10.58 23.97 11.65
CA ILE A 37 10.59 22.63 12.20
C ILE A 37 9.95 21.65 11.19
N PHE A 38 8.76 21.95 10.68
CA PHE A 38 8.08 21.10 9.68
C PHE A 38 8.89 20.94 8.38
N LYS A 39 9.51 22.03 7.89
CA LYS A 39 10.39 21.95 6.70
C LYS A 39 11.58 21.03 6.95
N VAL A 40 12.23 21.15 8.11
CA VAL A 40 13.36 20.29 8.47
C VAL A 40 12.95 18.83 8.54
N PHE A 41 11.88 18.49 9.26
CA PHE A 41 11.42 17.11 9.34
C PHE A 41 10.98 16.56 7.98
N SER A 42 10.36 17.38 7.14
CA SER A 42 10.03 17.00 5.76
C SER A 42 11.28 16.72 4.93
N CYS A 43 12.30 17.58 5.01
CA CYS A 43 13.57 17.36 4.32
C CYS A 43 14.29 16.11 4.82
N VAL A 44 14.30 15.86 6.14
CA VAL A 44 14.89 14.64 6.74
C VAL A 44 14.15 13.40 6.24
N SER A 45 12.81 13.43 6.24
CA SER A 45 12.01 12.30 5.77
C SER A 45 12.28 11.97 4.29
N VAL A 46 12.19 12.97 3.42
CA VAL A 46 12.48 12.79 1.97
C VAL A 46 13.94 12.39 1.76
N GLY A 47 14.88 13.02 2.46
CA GLY A 47 16.30 12.70 2.40
C GLY A 47 16.58 11.26 2.83
N SER A 48 15.96 10.78 3.88
CA SER A 48 16.11 9.40 4.35
C SER A 48 15.65 8.38 3.29
N VAL A 49 14.50 8.62 2.66
CA VAL A 49 14.00 7.76 1.58
C VAL A 49 14.99 7.76 0.40
N ALA A 50 15.49 8.93 0.00
CA ALA A 50 16.46 9.02 -1.08
C ALA A 50 17.78 8.27 -0.75
N VAL A 51 18.30 8.43 0.46
CA VAL A 51 19.52 7.73 0.92
C VAL A 51 19.32 6.22 0.91
N ILE A 52 18.21 5.73 1.46
CA ILE A 52 17.89 4.29 1.46
C ILE A 52 17.80 3.76 0.03
N THR A 53 17.10 4.49 -0.87
CA THR A 53 16.95 4.09 -2.27
C THR A 53 18.32 4.01 -2.97
N ILE A 54 19.17 5.04 -2.83
CA ILE A 54 20.51 5.06 -3.41
C ILE A 54 21.36 3.92 -2.83
N TYR A 55 21.29 3.70 -1.52
CA TYR A 55 22.03 2.63 -0.87
C TYR A 55 21.67 1.25 -1.43
N ILE A 56 20.37 0.95 -1.55
CA ILE A 56 19.89 -0.33 -2.09
C ILE A 56 20.37 -0.52 -3.54
N ILE A 57 20.30 0.53 -4.38
CA ILE A 57 20.75 0.47 -5.77
C ILE A 57 22.26 0.23 -5.85
N VAL A 58 23.05 0.98 -5.09
CA VAL A 58 24.51 0.88 -5.11
C VAL A 58 24.97 -0.48 -4.56
N SER A 59 24.35 -0.97 -3.49
CA SER A 59 24.68 -2.26 -2.89
C SER A 59 24.23 -3.46 -3.73
N GLY A 60 23.09 -3.33 -4.45
CA GLY A 60 22.59 -4.39 -5.33
C GLY A 60 23.21 -4.42 -6.74
N ALA A 61 23.83 -3.31 -7.17
CA ALA A 61 24.38 -3.21 -8.53
C ALA A 61 25.46 -4.26 -8.87
N PRO A 62 26.41 -4.61 -7.98
CA PRO A 62 27.40 -5.65 -8.25
C PRO A 62 26.75 -7.01 -8.51
N ALA A 63 25.81 -7.44 -7.66
CA ALA A 63 25.10 -8.70 -7.83
C ALA A 63 24.30 -8.74 -9.15
N LEU A 64 23.63 -7.64 -9.51
CA LEU A 64 22.93 -7.53 -10.80
C LEU A 64 23.89 -7.58 -12.00
N ALA A 65 25.09 -7.06 -11.87
CA ALA A 65 26.11 -7.13 -12.92
C ALA A 65 26.65 -8.55 -13.12
N GLU A 66 26.77 -9.32 -12.05
CA GLU A 66 27.26 -10.70 -12.05
C GLU A 66 26.20 -11.67 -12.60
N ILE A 67 24.97 -11.60 -12.12
CA ILE A 67 23.83 -12.43 -12.56
C ILE A 67 23.41 -12.07 -13.99
N GLY A 68 23.55 -10.80 -14.36
CA GLY A 68 23.03 -10.22 -15.60
C GLY A 68 21.57 -9.78 -15.47
N VAL A 69 21.32 -8.50 -15.75
CA VAL A 69 19.98 -7.87 -15.59
C VAL A 69 18.89 -8.61 -16.36
N GLY A 70 19.18 -9.14 -17.56
CA GLY A 70 18.24 -9.90 -18.36
C GLY A 70 17.84 -11.22 -17.71
N ASN A 71 18.81 -11.99 -17.23
CA ASN A 71 18.56 -13.26 -16.55
C ASN A 71 17.80 -13.05 -15.24
N PHE A 72 18.15 -12.01 -14.49
CA PHE A 72 17.48 -11.65 -13.26
C PHE A 72 16.01 -11.28 -13.48
N LEU A 73 15.70 -10.38 -14.40
CA LEU A 73 14.34 -9.88 -14.62
C LEU A 73 13.42 -10.87 -15.33
N PHE A 74 13.96 -11.64 -16.30
CA PHE A 74 13.16 -12.54 -17.15
C PHE A 74 13.37 -14.02 -16.83
N GLY A 75 14.25 -14.35 -15.89
CA GLY A 75 14.41 -15.71 -15.39
C GLY A 75 13.12 -16.21 -14.72
N THR A 76 12.78 -17.46 -14.97
CA THR A 76 11.55 -18.11 -14.48
C THR A 76 11.78 -18.99 -13.26
N GLU A 77 13.02 -19.22 -12.88
CA GLU A 77 13.40 -20.09 -11.76
C GLU A 77 14.13 -19.28 -10.69
N TRP A 78 13.76 -19.52 -9.44
CA TRP A 78 14.43 -18.96 -8.27
C TRP A 78 14.88 -20.08 -7.36
N GLU A 79 16.16 -20.32 -7.32
CA GLU A 79 16.80 -21.31 -6.43
C GLU A 79 18.13 -20.76 -5.93
N ALA A 80 18.12 -20.15 -4.74
CA ALA A 80 19.30 -19.51 -4.16
C ALA A 80 20.45 -20.50 -3.89
N SER A 81 20.14 -21.77 -3.59
CA SER A 81 21.14 -22.83 -3.38
C SER A 81 21.92 -23.20 -4.65
N SER A 82 21.36 -22.98 -5.81
CA SER A 82 21.94 -23.26 -7.13
C SER A 82 22.39 -21.97 -7.85
N GLU A 83 22.40 -20.83 -7.15
CA GLU A 83 22.74 -19.51 -7.70
C GLU A 83 21.88 -19.09 -8.90
N ILE A 84 20.63 -19.58 -8.96
CA ILE A 84 19.67 -19.22 -10.01
C ILE A 84 18.71 -18.16 -9.46
N PHE A 85 18.75 -16.95 -10.04
CA PHE A 85 18.01 -15.79 -9.53
C PHE A 85 17.10 -15.17 -10.60
N GLY A 86 15.97 -15.82 -10.90
CA GLY A 86 14.95 -15.32 -11.80
C GLY A 86 13.72 -14.79 -11.04
N ILE A 87 13.41 -13.48 -11.15
CA ILE A 87 12.32 -12.86 -10.38
C ILE A 87 11.00 -12.74 -11.14
N LEU A 88 10.93 -13.16 -12.40
CA LEU A 88 9.72 -13.03 -13.23
C LEU A 88 8.45 -13.62 -12.58
N PRO A 89 8.48 -14.83 -11.98
CA PRO A 89 7.31 -15.39 -11.30
C PRO A 89 6.78 -14.48 -10.18
N MET A 90 7.69 -13.85 -9.43
CA MET A 90 7.35 -12.97 -8.31
C MET A 90 6.80 -11.63 -8.78
N ILE A 91 7.33 -11.08 -9.88
CA ILE A 91 6.79 -9.88 -10.53
C ILE A 91 5.35 -10.13 -10.98
N LEU A 92 5.12 -11.23 -11.71
CA LEU A 92 3.79 -11.58 -12.21
C LEU A 92 2.82 -11.83 -11.05
N SER A 93 3.24 -12.57 -10.03
CA SER A 93 2.43 -12.85 -8.84
C SER A 93 2.06 -11.57 -8.08
N SER A 94 2.99 -10.63 -7.93
CA SER A 94 2.72 -9.33 -7.29
C SER A 94 1.72 -8.50 -8.10
N ILE A 95 1.86 -8.45 -9.42
CA ILE A 95 0.95 -7.70 -10.30
C ILE A 95 -0.44 -8.34 -10.29
N VAL A 96 -0.55 -9.64 -10.52
CA VAL A 96 -1.85 -10.34 -10.59
C VAL A 96 -2.54 -10.32 -9.22
N GLY A 97 -1.81 -10.51 -8.13
CA GLY A 97 -2.35 -10.41 -6.77
C GLY A 97 -2.90 -9.01 -6.46
N THR A 98 -2.18 -7.97 -6.88
CA THR A 98 -2.64 -6.58 -6.74
C THR A 98 -3.87 -6.29 -7.61
N ILE A 99 -3.89 -6.75 -8.86
CA ILE A 99 -5.07 -6.61 -9.74
C ILE A 99 -6.28 -7.30 -9.10
N GLY A 100 -6.11 -8.51 -8.56
CA GLY A 100 -7.17 -9.20 -7.83
C GLY A 100 -7.68 -8.40 -6.62
N ALA A 101 -6.78 -7.81 -5.85
CA ALA A 101 -7.13 -6.93 -4.74
C ALA A 101 -7.90 -5.68 -5.18
N ILE A 102 -7.51 -5.06 -6.31
CA ILE A 102 -8.18 -3.91 -6.90
C ILE A 102 -9.60 -4.26 -7.35
N ILE A 103 -9.77 -5.38 -8.04
CA ILE A 103 -11.09 -5.83 -8.54
C ILE A 103 -12.08 -6.02 -7.39
N ILE A 104 -11.61 -6.47 -6.22
CA ILE A 104 -12.45 -6.68 -5.04
C ILE A 104 -12.57 -5.40 -4.21
N GLY A 105 -11.44 -4.79 -3.87
CA GLY A 105 -11.37 -3.70 -2.90
C GLY A 105 -11.86 -2.35 -3.42
N VAL A 106 -11.57 -2.01 -4.67
CA VAL A 106 -11.94 -0.69 -5.21
C VAL A 106 -13.45 -0.51 -5.35
N PRO A 107 -14.20 -1.44 -5.96
CA PRO A 107 -15.65 -1.28 -6.05
C PRO A 107 -16.31 -1.22 -4.67
N VAL A 108 -15.95 -2.12 -3.76
CA VAL A 108 -16.52 -2.16 -2.41
C VAL A 108 -16.16 -0.90 -1.62
N GLY A 109 -14.88 -0.49 -1.66
CA GLY A 109 -14.42 0.71 -0.96
C GLY A 109 -15.07 2.00 -1.48
N LEU A 110 -15.13 2.16 -2.81
CA LEU A 110 -15.74 3.34 -3.43
C LEU A 110 -17.24 3.43 -3.16
N LEU A 111 -17.97 2.32 -3.34
CA LEU A 111 -19.40 2.29 -3.05
C LEU A 111 -19.70 2.56 -1.57
N THR A 112 -18.84 2.04 -0.67
CA THR A 112 -18.96 2.33 0.77
C THR A 112 -18.70 3.81 1.05
N ALA A 113 -17.69 4.43 0.42
CA ALA A 113 -17.41 5.86 0.59
C ALA A 113 -18.57 6.73 0.11
N ILE A 114 -19.12 6.44 -1.09
CA ILE A 114 -20.29 7.16 -1.64
C ILE A 114 -21.51 6.99 -0.72
N PHE A 115 -21.76 5.77 -0.27
CA PHE A 115 -22.88 5.50 0.65
C PHE A 115 -22.75 6.29 1.95
N LEU A 116 -21.56 6.31 2.56
CA LEU A 116 -21.31 6.99 3.83
C LEU A 116 -21.33 8.53 3.72
N SER A 117 -20.94 9.08 2.57
CA SER A 117 -20.94 10.53 2.33
C SER A 117 -22.34 11.04 1.96
N GLU A 118 -23.02 10.38 1.03
CA GLU A 118 -24.16 10.95 0.33
C GLU A 118 -25.51 10.35 0.76
N THR A 119 -25.54 9.12 1.28
CA THR A 119 -26.82 8.38 1.45
C THR A 119 -27.06 7.92 2.90
N ALA A 120 -26.01 7.66 3.67
CA ALA A 120 -26.13 7.04 4.98
C ALA A 120 -26.86 7.95 5.99
N ASN A 121 -27.78 7.34 6.76
CA ASN A 121 -28.34 8.01 7.92
C ASN A 121 -27.21 8.41 8.90
N PRO A 122 -27.24 9.61 9.52
CA PRO A 122 -26.23 10.08 10.47
C PRO A 122 -25.90 9.09 11.60
N ILE A 123 -26.86 8.30 12.05
CA ILE A 123 -26.63 7.28 13.09
C ILE A 123 -25.75 6.15 12.54
N LEU A 124 -26.04 5.67 11.33
CA LEU A 124 -25.28 4.61 10.68
C LEU A 124 -23.86 5.08 10.34
N ALA A 125 -23.72 6.29 9.81
CA ALA A 125 -22.42 6.89 9.50
C ALA A 125 -21.54 7.01 10.76
N LYS A 126 -22.10 7.39 11.92
CA LYS A 126 -21.39 7.47 13.21
C LYS A 126 -20.88 6.12 13.71
N ILE A 127 -21.45 5.00 13.26
CA ILE A 127 -21.02 3.65 13.65
C ILE A 127 -20.00 3.11 12.62
N VAL A 128 -20.31 3.25 11.34
CA VAL A 128 -19.50 2.62 10.27
C VAL A 128 -18.18 3.35 10.05
N ARG A 129 -18.13 4.69 10.14
CA ARG A 129 -16.87 5.45 9.99
C ARG A 129 -15.80 5.00 10.99
N PRO A 130 -16.05 4.99 12.32
CA PRO A 130 -15.06 4.47 13.27
C PRO A 130 -14.73 3.00 13.06
N ALA A 131 -15.67 2.18 12.63
CA ALA A 131 -15.39 0.77 12.34
C ALA A 131 -14.39 0.61 11.18
N VAL A 132 -14.54 1.40 10.11
CA VAL A 132 -13.57 1.43 9.00
C VAL A 132 -12.20 1.97 9.46
N GLU A 133 -12.19 3.01 10.30
CA GLU A 133 -10.95 3.55 10.87
C GLU A 133 -10.24 2.54 11.77
N LEU A 134 -10.97 1.78 12.58
CA LEU A 134 -10.42 0.69 13.39
C LEU A 134 -9.77 -0.39 12.52
N LEU A 135 -10.39 -0.76 11.39
CA LEU A 135 -9.78 -1.69 10.44
C LEU A 135 -8.43 -1.17 9.91
N ALA A 136 -8.28 0.14 9.67
CA ALA A 136 -7.00 0.72 9.26
C ALA A 136 -5.90 0.57 10.31
N GLY A 137 -6.26 0.51 11.59
CA GLY A 137 -5.34 0.37 12.72
C GLY A 137 -4.90 -1.07 13.02
N ILE A 138 -5.51 -2.08 12.40
CA ILE A 138 -5.15 -3.49 12.64
C ILE A 138 -3.78 -3.79 11.99
N PRO A 139 -2.81 -4.36 12.73
CA PRO A 139 -1.53 -4.81 12.18
C PRO A 139 -1.72 -5.83 11.05
N SER A 140 -0.91 -5.75 10.00
CA SER A 140 -1.01 -6.64 8.83
C SER A 140 -0.85 -8.13 9.17
N VAL A 141 -0.04 -8.44 10.16
CA VAL A 141 0.13 -9.83 10.67
C VAL A 141 -1.20 -10.41 11.19
N VAL A 142 -2.03 -9.58 11.84
CA VAL A 142 -3.35 -10.03 12.33
C VAL A 142 -4.28 -10.32 11.16
N TYR A 143 -4.25 -9.50 10.11
CA TYR A 143 -4.96 -9.79 8.87
C TYR A 143 -4.46 -11.09 8.21
N GLY A 144 -3.15 -11.30 8.18
CA GLY A 144 -2.55 -12.54 7.68
C GLY A 144 -3.00 -13.75 8.46
N PHE A 145 -3.02 -13.67 9.79
CA PHE A 145 -3.52 -14.73 10.66
C PHE A 145 -5.03 -15.01 10.42
N PHE A 146 -5.84 -13.96 10.33
CA PHE A 146 -7.25 -14.10 9.97
C PHE A 146 -7.40 -14.78 8.60
N GLY A 147 -6.62 -14.37 7.61
CA GLY A 147 -6.60 -14.99 6.29
C GLY A 147 -6.27 -16.48 6.36
N LEU A 148 -5.25 -16.84 7.15
CA LEU A 148 -4.83 -18.23 7.33
C LEU A 148 -5.89 -19.10 8.01
N VAL A 149 -6.59 -18.55 9.00
CA VAL A 149 -7.57 -19.32 9.79
C VAL A 149 -8.98 -19.33 9.17
N VAL A 150 -9.35 -18.30 8.40
CA VAL A 150 -10.70 -18.15 7.85
C VAL A 150 -10.72 -18.26 6.33
N ILE A 151 -9.92 -17.44 5.61
CA ILE A 151 -9.97 -17.37 4.14
C ILE A 151 -9.40 -18.64 3.51
N VAL A 152 -8.24 -19.10 3.98
CA VAL A 152 -7.56 -20.28 3.43
C VAL A 152 -8.40 -21.54 3.58
N PRO A 153 -8.97 -21.88 4.76
CA PRO A 153 -9.87 -23.02 4.89
C PRO A 153 -11.14 -22.87 4.07
N PHE A 154 -11.72 -21.68 4.01
CA PHE A 154 -12.92 -21.43 3.20
C PHE A 154 -12.67 -21.74 1.71
N ILE A 155 -11.54 -21.30 1.16
CA ILE A 155 -11.16 -21.59 -0.24
C ILE A 155 -10.90 -23.07 -0.42
N ARG A 156 -10.16 -23.70 0.49
CA ARG A 156 -9.84 -25.13 0.42
C ARG A 156 -11.10 -26.02 0.44
N ASP A 157 -12.04 -25.70 1.33
CA ASP A 157 -13.18 -26.56 1.60
C ASP A 157 -14.36 -26.33 0.64
N ASN A 158 -14.47 -25.13 0.02
CA ASN A 158 -15.62 -24.76 -0.81
C ASN A 158 -15.28 -24.50 -2.28
N LEU A 159 -14.03 -24.21 -2.64
CA LEU A 159 -13.67 -23.86 -4.01
C LEU A 159 -12.73 -24.88 -4.60
N SER A 160 -11.43 -24.74 -4.43
CA SER A 160 -10.43 -25.63 -5.03
C SER A 160 -9.04 -25.43 -4.42
N GLY A 161 -8.17 -26.43 -4.61
CA GLY A 161 -6.76 -26.33 -4.29
C GLY A 161 -6.43 -26.54 -2.81
N ARG A 162 -5.23 -26.10 -2.42
CA ARG A 162 -4.72 -26.22 -1.04
C ARG A 162 -5.20 -25.11 -0.11
N GLY A 163 -5.91 -24.11 -0.66
CA GLY A 163 -6.38 -22.92 0.07
C GLY A 163 -5.33 -21.80 0.12
N LEU A 164 -4.06 -22.11 0.39
CA LEU A 164 -2.95 -21.17 0.25
C LEU A 164 -2.75 -20.84 -1.23
N SER A 165 -3.08 -19.64 -1.65
CA SER A 165 -3.22 -19.34 -3.06
C SER A 165 -3.15 -17.85 -3.40
N LEU A 166 -2.98 -17.55 -4.67
CA LEU A 166 -3.08 -16.20 -5.23
C LEU A 166 -4.45 -15.57 -4.92
N LEU A 167 -5.53 -16.36 -4.98
CA LEU A 167 -6.88 -15.90 -4.64
C LEU A 167 -6.99 -15.49 -3.17
N ALA A 168 -6.45 -16.30 -2.24
CA ALA A 168 -6.45 -15.97 -0.82
C ALA A 168 -5.70 -14.65 -0.55
N ALA A 169 -4.54 -14.46 -1.19
CA ALA A 169 -3.78 -13.23 -1.11
C ALA A 169 -4.56 -12.04 -1.69
N SER A 170 -5.21 -12.20 -2.85
CA SER A 170 -6.00 -11.14 -3.49
C SER A 170 -7.20 -10.70 -2.66
N VAL A 171 -7.93 -11.65 -2.08
CA VAL A 171 -9.08 -11.36 -1.19
C VAL A 171 -8.61 -10.64 0.06
N LEU A 172 -7.55 -11.13 0.70
CA LEU A 172 -7.00 -10.52 1.91
C LEU A 172 -6.50 -9.09 1.64
N LEU A 173 -5.73 -8.89 0.59
CA LEU A 173 -5.26 -7.56 0.15
C LEU A 173 -6.44 -6.64 -0.19
N GLY A 174 -7.47 -7.15 -0.86
CA GLY A 174 -8.71 -6.43 -1.16
C GLY A 174 -9.38 -5.88 0.10
N ILE A 175 -9.48 -6.70 1.15
CA ILE A 175 -10.01 -6.27 2.46
C ILE A 175 -9.10 -5.22 3.10
N MET A 176 -7.78 -5.38 3.03
CA MET A 176 -6.83 -4.48 3.68
C MET A 176 -6.75 -3.08 3.05
N ILE A 177 -7.06 -2.95 1.75
CA ILE A 177 -7.07 -1.64 1.09
C ILE A 177 -8.38 -0.87 1.29
N LEU A 178 -9.47 -1.54 1.69
CA LEU A 178 -10.78 -0.92 1.90
C LEU A 178 -10.72 0.34 2.78
N PRO A 179 -10.15 0.30 3.98
CA PRO A 179 -10.14 1.48 4.86
C PRO A 179 -9.47 2.69 4.21
N THR A 180 -8.37 2.48 3.50
CA THR A 180 -7.64 3.56 2.82
C THR A 180 -8.48 4.19 1.73
N ILE A 181 -9.11 3.37 0.88
CA ILE A 181 -9.97 3.86 -0.22
C ILE A 181 -11.18 4.58 0.34
N VAL A 182 -11.87 3.98 1.33
CA VAL A 182 -13.08 4.56 1.94
C VAL A 182 -12.76 5.93 2.54
N THR A 183 -11.73 6.02 3.38
CA THR A 183 -11.42 7.28 4.11
C THR A 183 -11.02 8.40 3.15
N VAL A 184 -10.16 8.13 2.17
CA VAL A 184 -9.69 9.16 1.24
C VAL A 184 -10.78 9.55 0.24
N ALA A 185 -11.52 8.57 -0.32
CA ALA A 185 -12.61 8.86 -1.25
C ALA A 185 -13.75 9.62 -0.55
N GLN A 186 -14.10 9.25 0.69
CA GLN A 186 -15.09 9.96 1.48
C GLN A 186 -14.68 11.41 1.75
N SER A 187 -13.43 11.64 2.18
CA SER A 187 -12.91 13.00 2.39
C SER A 187 -12.98 13.85 1.10
N ALA A 188 -12.75 13.21 -0.05
CA ALA A 188 -12.85 13.88 -1.34
C ALA A 188 -14.30 14.21 -1.73
N LEU A 189 -15.25 13.34 -1.44
CA LEU A 189 -16.68 13.57 -1.65
C LEU A 189 -17.18 14.67 -0.72
N ASP A 190 -16.87 14.61 0.57
CA ASP A 190 -17.26 15.58 1.59
C ASP A 190 -16.68 17.00 1.28
N ALA A 191 -15.58 17.10 0.52
CA ALA A 191 -14.97 18.35 0.09
C ALA A 191 -15.68 19.00 -1.13
N VAL A 192 -16.57 18.32 -1.82
CA VAL A 192 -17.32 18.89 -2.96
C VAL A 192 -18.29 19.94 -2.45
N PRO A 193 -18.27 21.17 -2.99
CA PRO A 193 -19.20 22.21 -2.56
C PRO A 193 -20.66 21.83 -2.78
N GLN A 194 -21.48 21.92 -1.75
CA GLN A 194 -22.90 21.53 -1.77
C GLN A 194 -23.72 22.21 -2.88
N LYS A 195 -23.31 23.40 -3.31
CA LYS A 195 -23.90 24.13 -4.44
C LYS A 195 -23.94 23.32 -5.75
N HIS A 196 -23.01 22.36 -5.94
CA HIS A 196 -23.02 21.50 -7.14
C HIS A 196 -24.16 20.50 -7.08
N TYR A 197 -24.39 19.91 -5.93
CA TYR A 197 -25.50 19.00 -5.68
C TYR A 197 -26.86 19.73 -5.77
N GLU A 198 -27.00 20.87 -5.09
CA GLU A 198 -28.21 21.69 -5.10
C GLU A 198 -28.53 22.22 -6.52
N GLY A 199 -27.50 22.61 -7.29
CA GLY A 199 -27.67 23.02 -8.68
C GLY A 199 -28.23 21.91 -9.58
N ALA A 200 -27.78 20.66 -9.37
CA ALA A 200 -28.31 19.51 -10.10
C ALA A 200 -29.78 19.24 -9.75
N LEU A 201 -30.15 19.32 -8.47
CA LEU A 201 -31.55 19.19 -8.03
C LEU A 201 -32.43 20.31 -8.63
N ALA A 202 -31.94 21.54 -8.67
CA ALA A 202 -32.68 22.68 -9.25
C ALA A 202 -32.96 22.50 -10.76
N LEU A 203 -32.12 21.72 -11.46
CA LEU A 203 -32.31 21.34 -12.86
C LEU A 203 -33.20 20.11 -13.04
N GLY A 204 -33.79 19.59 -11.94
CA GLY A 204 -34.73 18.45 -11.98
C GLY A 204 -34.07 17.07 -11.91
N ALA A 205 -32.78 16.99 -11.57
CA ALA A 205 -32.14 15.69 -11.31
C ALA A 205 -32.63 15.13 -9.98
N ASP A 206 -32.76 13.81 -9.90
CA ASP A 206 -32.99 13.10 -8.64
C ASP A 206 -31.70 13.00 -7.82
N HIS A 207 -31.81 12.52 -6.56
CA HIS A 207 -30.68 12.35 -5.66
C HIS A 207 -29.57 11.48 -6.27
N GLU A 208 -29.90 10.31 -6.77
CA GLU A 208 -28.92 9.35 -7.29
C GLU A 208 -28.19 9.92 -8.51
N ARG A 209 -28.93 10.55 -9.43
CA ARG A 209 -28.34 11.19 -10.62
C ARG A 209 -27.43 12.35 -10.25
N SER A 210 -27.81 13.16 -9.24
CA SER A 210 -26.99 14.26 -8.73
C SER A 210 -25.68 13.74 -8.12
N VAL A 211 -25.73 12.67 -7.32
CA VAL A 211 -24.54 12.04 -6.74
C VAL A 211 -23.64 11.48 -7.83
N PHE A 212 -24.14 10.55 -8.65
CA PHE A 212 -23.27 9.82 -9.60
C PHE A 212 -22.84 10.66 -10.81
N ARG A 213 -23.60 11.68 -11.22
CA ARG A 213 -23.27 12.50 -12.40
C ARG A 213 -22.64 13.83 -12.09
N VAL A 214 -22.71 14.30 -10.85
CA VAL A 214 -22.17 15.62 -10.48
C VAL A 214 -21.16 15.50 -9.34
N VAL A 215 -21.54 14.94 -8.19
CA VAL A 215 -20.68 14.91 -7.00
C VAL A 215 -19.49 13.97 -7.21
N VAL A 216 -19.72 12.72 -7.62
CA VAL A 216 -18.65 11.72 -7.84
C VAL A 216 -17.64 12.17 -8.91
N PRO A 217 -18.03 12.66 -10.09
CA PRO A 217 -17.09 13.22 -11.04
C PRO A 217 -16.34 14.46 -10.51
N ALA A 218 -16.99 15.32 -9.73
CA ALA A 218 -16.32 16.46 -9.10
C ALA A 218 -15.25 16.05 -8.08
N ALA A 219 -15.45 14.94 -7.37
CA ALA A 219 -14.50 14.35 -6.42
C ALA A 219 -13.46 13.44 -7.07
N SER A 220 -13.47 13.24 -8.39
CA SER A 220 -12.71 12.18 -9.09
C SER A 220 -11.21 12.20 -8.80
N SER A 221 -10.58 13.37 -8.70
CA SER A 221 -9.15 13.48 -8.40
C SER A 221 -8.79 12.92 -7.02
N GLY A 222 -9.61 13.23 -6.01
CA GLY A 222 -9.42 12.69 -4.66
C GLY A 222 -9.76 11.21 -4.55
N ILE A 223 -10.80 10.75 -5.25
CA ILE A 223 -11.14 9.32 -5.36
C ILE A 223 -9.96 8.55 -5.98
N MET A 224 -9.41 9.05 -7.09
CA MET A 224 -8.24 8.44 -7.71
C MET A 224 -7.01 8.42 -6.78
N ALA A 225 -6.80 9.48 -6.01
CA ALA A 225 -5.73 9.48 -5.00
C ALA A 225 -5.93 8.37 -3.94
N GLY A 226 -7.16 8.15 -3.48
CA GLY A 226 -7.50 7.06 -2.56
C GLY A 226 -7.23 5.68 -3.16
N ILE A 227 -7.58 5.48 -4.43
CA ILE A 227 -7.31 4.23 -5.15
C ILE A 227 -5.80 4.00 -5.29
N VAL A 228 -5.04 5.01 -5.72
CA VAL A 228 -3.58 4.91 -5.88
C VAL A 228 -2.88 4.61 -4.54
N LEU A 229 -3.32 5.24 -3.44
CA LEU A 229 -2.81 4.93 -2.10
C LEU A 229 -3.13 3.49 -1.68
N GLY A 230 -4.34 3.02 -1.95
CA GLY A 230 -4.73 1.63 -1.70
C GLY A 230 -3.89 0.63 -2.50
N VAL A 231 -3.68 0.90 -3.79
CA VAL A 231 -2.82 0.09 -4.67
C VAL A 231 -1.38 0.06 -4.17
N GLY A 232 -0.82 1.22 -3.81
CA GLY A 232 0.52 1.31 -3.24
C GLY A 232 0.67 0.46 -1.97
N ARG A 233 -0.35 0.47 -1.10
CA ARG A 233 -0.39 -0.38 0.09
C ARG A 233 -0.44 -1.88 -0.27
N ALA A 234 -1.26 -2.28 -1.27
CA ALA A 234 -1.36 -3.68 -1.69
C ALA A 234 -0.03 -4.21 -2.28
N ILE A 235 0.65 -3.41 -3.10
CA ILE A 235 1.95 -3.79 -3.69
C ILE A 235 3.02 -3.96 -2.61
N GLY A 236 3.02 -3.08 -1.60
CA GLY A 236 4.00 -3.10 -0.51
C GLY A 236 3.71 -4.10 0.60
N GLU A 237 2.55 -4.77 0.59
CA GLU A 237 2.18 -5.68 1.67
C GLU A 237 3.05 -6.96 1.63
N THR A 238 3.58 -7.30 2.80
CA THR A 238 4.53 -8.40 2.93
C THR A 238 4.03 -9.47 3.89
N MET A 239 3.82 -9.10 5.17
CA MET A 239 3.59 -10.07 6.24
C MET A 239 2.26 -10.81 6.10
N ALA A 240 1.19 -10.10 5.71
CA ALA A 240 -0.10 -10.73 5.50
C ALA A 240 -0.07 -11.71 4.31
N VAL A 241 0.63 -11.32 3.23
CA VAL A 241 0.74 -12.14 2.02
C VAL A 241 1.56 -13.42 2.27
N ILE A 242 2.69 -13.33 2.98
CA ILE A 242 3.51 -14.51 3.33
C ILE A 242 2.67 -15.61 4.00
N MET A 243 1.70 -15.23 4.83
CA MET A 243 0.88 -16.18 5.58
C MET A 243 -0.14 -16.93 4.73
N VAL A 244 -0.62 -16.34 3.63
CA VAL A 244 -1.77 -16.88 2.87
C VAL A 244 -1.45 -17.24 1.42
N ALA A 245 -0.34 -16.75 0.87
CA ALA A 245 -0.02 -16.91 -0.55
C ALA A 245 0.58 -18.28 -0.91
N GLY A 246 1.10 -19.05 0.04
CA GLY A 246 1.68 -20.38 -0.20
C GLY A 246 3.16 -20.37 -0.61
N ASN A 247 3.75 -19.21 -0.87
CA ASN A 247 5.19 -18.94 -1.05
C ASN A 247 5.93 -19.79 -2.11
N GLN A 248 5.24 -20.22 -3.16
CA GLN A 248 5.84 -20.97 -4.28
C GLN A 248 6.48 -19.99 -5.28
N THR A 249 7.68 -20.33 -5.76
CA THR A 249 8.47 -19.50 -6.70
C THR A 249 8.15 -19.77 -8.17
N LEU A 250 7.04 -20.45 -8.46
CA LEU A 250 6.60 -20.80 -9.80
C LEU A 250 5.62 -19.77 -10.37
N ILE A 251 5.55 -19.67 -11.70
CA ILE A 251 4.50 -18.91 -12.39
C ILE A 251 3.17 -19.65 -12.17
N PRO A 252 2.16 -19.03 -11.55
CA PRO A 252 0.90 -19.71 -11.30
C PRO A 252 0.14 -19.94 -12.60
N ALA A 253 -0.28 -21.18 -12.86
CA ALA A 253 -1.18 -21.52 -13.95
C ALA A 253 -2.66 -21.25 -13.58
N SER A 254 -2.95 -21.14 -12.26
CA SER A 254 -4.28 -20.91 -11.72
C SER A 254 -4.25 -19.97 -10.52
N ILE A 255 -5.36 -19.24 -10.32
CA ILE A 255 -5.56 -18.40 -9.13
C ILE A 255 -5.62 -19.20 -7.82
N PHE A 256 -5.82 -20.51 -7.90
CA PHE A 256 -5.86 -21.43 -6.76
C PHE A 256 -4.49 -22.01 -6.37
N GLU A 257 -3.45 -21.65 -7.10
CA GLU A 257 -2.09 -22.07 -6.80
C GLU A 257 -1.38 -21.10 -5.85
N GLY A 258 -0.40 -21.65 -5.12
CA GLY A 258 0.46 -20.86 -4.26
C GLY A 258 1.40 -20.00 -5.08
N VAL A 259 1.67 -18.80 -4.62
CA VAL A 259 2.56 -17.83 -5.25
C VAL A 259 3.49 -17.19 -4.24
N ARG A 260 4.59 -16.62 -4.73
CA ARG A 260 5.48 -15.78 -3.95
C ARG A 260 5.54 -14.39 -4.55
N THR A 261 5.24 -13.35 -3.77
CA THR A 261 5.38 -11.95 -4.21
C THR A 261 6.82 -11.47 -4.04
N MET A 262 7.20 -10.38 -4.71
CA MET A 262 8.55 -9.80 -4.58
C MET A 262 8.86 -9.40 -3.13
N THR A 263 7.93 -8.76 -2.45
CA THR A 263 8.09 -8.36 -1.04
C THR A 263 8.22 -9.55 -0.12
N ALA A 264 7.44 -10.62 -0.35
CA ALA A 264 7.54 -11.88 0.39
C ALA A 264 8.90 -12.55 0.17
N ASN A 265 9.42 -12.54 -1.06
CA ASN A 265 10.72 -13.12 -1.38
C ASN A 265 11.85 -12.43 -0.60
N ILE A 266 11.88 -11.10 -0.56
CA ILE A 266 12.88 -10.34 0.19
C ILE A 266 12.92 -10.81 1.65
N VAL A 267 11.78 -10.91 2.31
CA VAL A 267 11.72 -11.30 3.74
C VAL A 267 12.10 -12.76 3.96
N LEU A 268 11.68 -13.65 3.07
CA LEU A 268 11.96 -15.09 3.20
C LEU A 268 13.44 -15.40 2.94
N GLU A 269 14.09 -14.72 2.01
CA GLU A 269 15.50 -14.94 1.65
C GLU A 269 16.47 -14.11 2.50
N MET A 270 16.02 -12.99 3.09
CA MET A 270 16.88 -12.10 3.87
C MET A 270 17.65 -12.82 5.01
N GLY A 271 17.06 -13.85 5.61
CA GLY A 271 17.69 -14.62 6.67
C GLY A 271 18.81 -15.56 6.19
N TYR A 272 18.86 -15.84 4.90
CA TYR A 272 19.81 -16.79 4.29
C TYR A 272 20.86 -16.09 3.42
N ALA A 273 20.67 -14.80 3.12
CA ALA A 273 21.54 -14.01 2.25
C ALA A 273 22.80 -13.45 2.95
N ALA A 274 23.14 -13.94 4.14
CA ALA A 274 24.23 -13.40 4.95
C ALA A 274 25.65 -13.66 4.38
N ASP A 275 25.79 -14.50 3.35
CA ASP A 275 27.07 -14.98 2.83
C ASP A 275 27.25 -14.79 1.31
N LEU A 276 26.53 -13.84 0.69
CA LEU A 276 26.70 -13.47 -0.73
C LEU A 276 27.49 -12.19 -0.91
#